data_c95d0ca10adf2dbcbce2b767ec1ff82b
#
_entry.id   c95d0ca10adf2dbcbce2b767ec1ff82b
#
_cell.length_a   1.000
_cell.length_b   1.000
_cell.length_c   1.000
_cell.angle_alpha   90.00
_cell.angle_beta   90.00
_cell.angle_gamma   90.00
#
_symmetry.space_group_name_H-M   'P 1'
#
loop_
_entity.id
_entity.type
_entity.pdbx_description
1 polymer ?
#
loop_
_entity_poly.entity_id
_entity_poly.type
_entity_poly.pdbx_seq_one_letter_code
_entity_poly.pdbx_strand_id
1 'polypeptide(L)'
;MKEPAIVFKDFSFQYRVQHEPTLHDINLTIYKGEKVLILGSSGSGKSTLANCINGLIPFSHHGTMTGSVTVMGQETRESSIYGLSKAVGTVLQDSDAQFVGLSVAEDIAFAMENEATPRRDMVPVVEEHAATVGMSDFLGAVPFNLSGGQKQ
;
A
#
# COMPACT_ATOMS: atom_id res chain seq x y z
N MET A 1 21.63 10.86 -11.43
CA MET A 1 21.66 9.63 -10.59
C MET A 1 20.25 9.18 -10.40
N LYS A 2 19.97 7.85 -10.41
CA LYS A 2 18.63 7.33 -10.09
C LYS A 2 18.35 7.58 -8.61
N GLU A 3 17.16 8.09 -8.30
CA GLU A 3 16.75 8.40 -6.93
C GLU A 3 16.09 7.16 -6.31
N PRO A 4 16.58 6.64 -5.15
CA PRO A 4 15.95 5.52 -4.47
C PRO A 4 14.55 5.89 -3.98
N ALA A 5 13.58 5.02 -4.25
CA ALA A 5 12.23 5.12 -3.69
C ALA A 5 12.09 4.24 -2.44
N ILE A 6 12.62 3.02 -2.49
CA ILE A 6 12.57 2.06 -1.37
C ILE A 6 13.95 1.47 -1.20
N VAL A 7 14.44 1.41 0.05
CA VAL A 7 15.72 0.77 0.38
C VAL A 7 15.55 -0.12 1.60
N PHE A 8 15.90 -1.40 1.45
CA PHE A 8 16.15 -2.33 2.53
C PHE A 8 17.66 -2.47 2.71
N LYS A 9 18.13 -2.36 3.95
CA LYS A 9 19.55 -2.50 4.28
C LYS A 9 19.72 -3.44 5.46
N ASP A 10 20.37 -4.58 5.21
CA ASP A 10 20.63 -5.65 6.19
C ASP A 10 19.40 -6.01 7.00
N PHE A 11 18.23 -6.00 6.33
CA PHE A 11 16.94 -6.05 6.98
C PHE A 11 16.48 -7.48 7.21
N SER A 12 16.12 -7.80 8.46
CA SER A 12 15.46 -9.05 8.81
C SER A 12 14.23 -8.78 9.65
N PHE A 13 13.20 -9.63 9.51
CA PHE A 13 11.96 -9.53 10.28
C PHE A 13 11.46 -10.90 10.69
N GLN A 14 11.09 -11.02 11.98
CA GLN A 14 10.52 -12.21 12.58
C GLN A 14 9.22 -11.85 13.31
N TYR A 15 8.11 -12.50 12.96
CA TYR A 15 6.86 -12.37 13.72
C TYR A 15 7.01 -12.94 15.13
N ARG A 16 6.32 -12.36 16.11
CA ARG A 16 6.38 -12.83 17.53
C ARG A 16 6.02 -14.30 17.73
N VAL A 17 5.15 -14.83 16.85
CA VAL A 17 4.64 -16.21 16.94
C VAL A 17 5.50 -17.22 16.17
N GLN A 18 6.54 -16.75 15.49
CA GLN A 18 7.44 -17.61 14.70
C GLN A 18 8.78 -17.78 15.38
N HIS A 19 9.40 -18.95 15.18
CA HIS A 19 10.72 -19.25 15.73
C HIS A 19 11.88 -18.78 14.82
N GLU A 20 11.59 -18.55 13.54
CA GLU A 20 12.57 -18.15 12.55
C GLU A 20 12.15 -16.84 11.85
N PRO A 21 13.11 -16.05 11.36
CA PRO A 21 12.81 -14.87 10.57
C PRO A 21 12.03 -15.22 9.29
N THR A 22 11.00 -14.44 8.99
CA THR A 22 10.27 -14.51 7.71
C THR A 22 11.02 -13.81 6.59
N LEU A 23 11.74 -12.73 6.91
CA LEU A 23 12.66 -12.03 6.03
C LEU A 23 14.05 -12.11 6.66
N HIS A 24 15.05 -12.43 5.85
CA HIS A 24 16.42 -12.63 6.32
C HIS A 24 17.41 -11.88 5.42
N ASP A 25 18.21 -10.99 6.01
CA ASP A 25 19.28 -10.23 5.36
C ASP A 25 18.89 -9.58 4.02
N ILE A 26 17.72 -8.98 3.95
CA ILE A 26 17.23 -8.32 2.75
C ILE A 26 18.05 -7.06 2.48
N ASN A 27 18.69 -7.04 1.33
CA ASN A 27 19.37 -5.89 0.76
C ASN A 27 18.78 -5.61 -0.62
N LEU A 28 17.92 -4.59 -0.72
CA LEU A 28 17.16 -4.28 -1.93
C LEU A 28 17.02 -2.78 -2.08
N THR A 29 17.29 -2.27 -3.28
CA THR A 29 16.99 -0.88 -3.63
C THR A 29 16.07 -0.85 -4.84
N ILE A 30 14.94 -0.17 -4.72
CA ILE A 30 14.02 0.12 -5.81
C ILE A 30 14.08 1.62 -6.08
N TYR A 31 14.26 1.98 -7.33
CA TYR A 31 14.36 3.38 -7.73
C TYR A 31 13.05 3.93 -8.26
N LYS A 32 12.87 5.25 -8.22
CA LYS A 32 11.68 5.91 -8.78
C LYS A 32 11.45 5.50 -10.24
N GLY A 33 10.19 5.20 -10.57
CA GLY A 33 9.76 4.77 -11.90
C GLY A 33 10.04 3.31 -12.25
N GLU A 34 10.66 2.52 -11.36
CA GLU A 34 10.87 1.09 -11.59
C GLU A 34 9.58 0.29 -11.37
N LYS A 35 9.37 -0.71 -12.22
CA LYS A 35 8.36 -1.76 -12.05
C LYS A 35 9.08 -3.02 -11.59
N VAL A 36 8.77 -3.49 -10.38
CA VAL A 36 9.44 -4.65 -9.77
C VAL A 36 8.42 -5.77 -9.59
N LEU A 37 8.76 -6.95 -10.07
CA LEU A 37 7.97 -8.18 -9.87
C LEU A 37 8.66 -9.05 -8.83
N ILE A 38 7.93 -9.39 -7.75
CA ILE A 38 8.41 -10.28 -6.69
C ILE A 38 7.74 -11.64 -6.86
N LEU A 39 8.54 -12.67 -7.15
CA LEU A 39 8.08 -14.04 -7.34
C LEU A 39 8.51 -14.92 -6.16
N GLY A 40 7.71 -15.93 -5.88
CA GLY A 40 7.99 -16.92 -4.83
C GLY A 40 6.76 -17.75 -4.49
N SER A 41 6.98 -18.89 -3.84
CA SER A 41 5.92 -19.77 -3.34
C SER A 41 5.03 -19.08 -2.29
N SER A 42 3.88 -19.67 -1.99
CA SER A 42 3.07 -19.22 -0.86
C SER A 42 3.89 -19.33 0.44
N GLY A 43 3.79 -18.34 1.32
CA GLY A 43 4.55 -18.31 2.58
C GLY A 43 6.00 -17.84 2.47
N SER A 44 6.52 -17.48 1.27
CA SER A 44 7.92 -17.04 1.10
C SER A 44 8.21 -15.61 1.56
N GLY A 45 7.29 -14.93 2.24
CA GLY A 45 7.52 -13.60 2.80
C GLY A 45 7.17 -12.41 1.89
N LYS A 46 6.60 -12.63 0.67
CA LYS A 46 6.24 -11.52 -0.26
C LYS A 46 5.34 -10.47 0.37
N SER A 47 4.25 -10.90 1.00
CA SER A 47 3.32 -10.00 1.70
C SER A 47 3.97 -9.33 2.90
N THR A 48 4.86 -10.04 3.60
CA THR A 48 5.64 -9.48 4.72
C THR A 48 6.56 -8.36 4.22
N LEU A 49 7.22 -8.54 3.08
CA LEU A 49 8.04 -7.51 2.47
C LEU A 49 7.21 -6.27 2.10
N ALA A 50 6.03 -6.46 1.48
CA ALA A 50 5.11 -5.38 1.16
C ALA A 50 4.62 -4.64 2.42
N ASN A 51 4.31 -5.39 3.50
CA ASN A 51 3.87 -4.83 4.78
C ASN A 51 4.97 -4.01 5.48
N CYS A 52 6.25 -4.30 5.24
CA CYS A 52 7.34 -3.46 5.73
C CYS A 52 7.42 -2.12 4.97
N ILE A 53 6.99 -2.08 3.70
CA ILE A 53 7.00 -0.87 2.87
C ILE A 53 5.84 0.05 3.23
N ASN A 54 4.62 -0.50 3.41
CA ASN A 54 3.42 0.29 3.68
C ASN A 54 3.21 0.61 5.17
N GLY A 55 4.08 0.14 6.06
CA GLY A 55 4.04 0.41 7.49
C GLY A 55 3.10 -0.49 8.30
N LEU A 56 2.42 -1.47 7.70
CA LEU A 56 1.70 -2.46 8.50
C LEU A 56 2.65 -3.22 9.43
N ILE A 57 3.90 -3.36 9.04
CA ILE A 57 5.01 -3.72 9.91
C ILE A 57 5.85 -2.45 10.15
N PRO A 58 6.05 -2.01 11.40
CA PRO A 58 5.75 -2.68 12.67
C PRO A 58 4.41 -2.30 13.32
N PHE A 59 3.62 -1.41 12.75
CA PHE A 59 2.52 -0.74 13.47
C PHE A 59 1.30 -1.63 13.71
N SER A 60 0.95 -2.52 12.78
CA SER A 60 -0.17 -3.47 12.91
C SER A 60 0.31 -4.90 13.17
N HIS A 61 1.40 -5.29 12.53
CA HIS A 61 2.01 -6.60 12.70
C HIS A 61 3.31 -6.48 13.48
N HIS A 62 3.31 -7.00 14.69
CA HIS A 62 4.46 -6.86 15.60
C HIS A 62 5.45 -8.02 15.48
N GLY A 63 6.73 -7.70 15.62
CA GLY A 63 7.82 -8.66 15.56
C GLY A 63 9.16 -8.04 15.94
N THR A 64 10.22 -8.81 15.76
CA THR A 64 11.59 -8.34 15.90
C THR A 64 12.13 -7.93 14.53
N MET A 65 12.71 -6.74 14.45
CA MET A 65 13.28 -6.18 13.23
C MET A 65 14.76 -5.83 13.45
N THR A 66 15.60 -6.13 12.47
CA THR A 66 16.99 -5.65 12.40
C THR A 66 17.22 -4.94 11.06
N GLY A 67 18.30 -4.17 10.94
CA GLY A 67 18.55 -3.37 9.76
C GLY A 67 17.60 -2.20 9.61
N SER A 68 17.37 -1.72 8.40
CA SER A 68 16.51 -0.56 8.11
C SER A 68 15.69 -0.72 6.84
N VAL A 69 14.52 -0.05 6.82
CA VAL A 69 13.67 0.10 5.62
C VAL A 69 13.34 1.58 5.47
N THR A 70 13.72 2.16 4.34
CA THR A 70 13.36 3.54 4.03
C THR A 70 12.43 3.59 2.81
N VAL A 71 11.43 4.44 2.88
CA VAL A 71 10.50 4.75 1.78
C VAL A 71 10.57 6.24 1.52
N MET A 72 10.90 6.63 0.29
CA MET A 72 11.11 8.03 -0.10
C MET A 72 12.07 8.77 0.84
N GLY A 73 13.12 8.06 1.31
CA GLY A 73 14.13 8.59 2.23
C GLY A 73 13.72 8.62 3.71
N GLN A 74 12.51 8.22 4.06
CA GLN A 74 12.01 8.18 5.43
C GLN A 74 12.08 6.76 5.99
N GLU A 75 12.70 6.58 7.17
CA GLU A 75 12.74 5.29 7.87
C GLU A 75 11.32 4.89 8.33
N THR A 76 10.89 3.68 7.96
CA THR A 76 9.51 3.26 8.21
C THR A 76 9.18 3.15 9.69
N ARG A 77 10.13 2.76 10.55
CA ARG A 77 9.95 2.67 12.01
C ARG A 77 9.78 4.01 12.70
N GLU A 78 10.29 5.08 12.08
CA GLU A 78 10.22 6.45 12.63
C GLU A 78 9.02 7.24 12.07
N SER A 79 8.22 6.59 11.23
CA SER A 79 7.04 7.16 10.61
C SER A 79 5.76 6.71 11.33
N SER A 80 4.65 6.77 10.62
CA SER A 80 3.35 6.20 11.00
C SER A 80 2.68 5.63 9.75
N ILE A 81 1.65 4.78 9.93
CA ILE A 81 0.85 4.27 8.80
C ILE A 81 0.30 5.46 7.98
N TYR A 82 -0.22 6.49 8.66
CA TYR A 82 -0.72 7.70 8.00
C TYR A 82 0.39 8.45 7.24
N GLY A 83 1.58 8.58 7.83
CA GLY A 83 2.73 9.21 7.14
C GLY A 83 3.12 8.45 5.88
N LEU A 84 3.22 7.13 5.97
CA LEU A 84 3.59 6.26 4.85
C LEU A 84 2.48 6.17 3.78
N SER A 85 1.20 6.23 4.15
CA SER A 85 0.09 6.18 3.19
C SER A 85 0.07 7.34 2.19
N LYS A 86 0.73 8.45 2.51
CA LYS A 86 0.93 9.57 1.58
C LYS A 86 1.92 9.27 0.44
N ALA A 87 2.79 8.28 0.64
CA ALA A 87 3.81 7.89 -0.32
C ALA A 87 3.58 6.50 -0.92
N VAL A 88 2.78 5.65 -0.24
CA VAL A 88 2.58 4.24 -0.61
C VAL A 88 1.09 3.94 -0.73
N GLY A 89 0.62 3.70 -1.95
CA GLY A 89 -0.68 3.08 -2.21
C GLY A 89 -0.56 1.55 -2.16
N THR A 90 -1.53 0.88 -1.56
CA THR A 90 -1.54 -0.59 -1.46
C THR A 90 -2.83 -1.16 -2.02
N VAL A 91 -2.72 -2.08 -2.98
CA VAL A 91 -3.84 -2.90 -3.45
C VAL A 91 -3.72 -4.27 -2.78
N LEU A 92 -4.74 -4.64 -1.99
CA LEU A 92 -4.73 -5.91 -1.26
C LEU A 92 -5.30 -7.03 -2.13
N GLN A 93 -5.00 -8.28 -1.75
CA GLN A 93 -5.48 -9.47 -2.46
C GLN A 93 -7.00 -9.66 -2.31
N ASP A 94 -7.56 -9.33 -1.14
CA ASP A 94 -9.00 -9.34 -0.89
C ASP A 94 -9.54 -7.91 -1.01
N SER A 95 -10.16 -7.62 -2.15
CA SER A 95 -10.73 -6.31 -2.44
C SER A 95 -12.08 -6.08 -1.75
N ASP A 96 -12.85 -7.14 -1.44
CA ASP A 96 -14.21 -6.98 -0.91
C ASP A 96 -14.23 -6.39 0.51
N ALA A 97 -13.20 -6.64 1.30
CA ALA A 97 -13.08 -6.13 2.67
C ALA A 97 -12.58 -4.67 2.75
N GLN A 98 -12.29 -4.02 1.62
CA GLN A 98 -11.66 -2.70 1.59
C GLN A 98 -12.66 -1.56 1.33
N PHE A 99 -13.83 -1.85 0.75
CA PHE A 99 -14.81 -0.83 0.40
C PHE A 99 -15.51 -0.27 1.63
N VAL A 100 -15.47 1.04 1.77
CA VAL A 100 -16.11 1.82 2.84
C VAL A 100 -17.25 2.66 2.27
N GLY A 101 -17.10 3.16 1.04
CA GLY A 101 -18.09 3.97 0.34
C GLY A 101 -19.32 3.16 -0.08
N LEU A 102 -20.48 3.82 -0.12
CA LEU A 102 -21.72 3.25 -0.67
C LEU A 102 -21.71 3.24 -2.20
N SER A 103 -20.88 4.05 -2.81
CA SER A 103 -20.65 4.13 -4.25
C SER A 103 -19.15 4.15 -4.57
N VAL A 104 -18.80 3.83 -5.82
CA VAL A 104 -17.41 3.92 -6.32
C VAL A 104 -16.85 5.33 -6.14
N ALA A 105 -17.67 6.35 -6.40
CA ALA A 105 -17.25 7.74 -6.23
C ALA A 105 -16.88 8.07 -4.78
N GLU A 106 -17.68 7.60 -3.82
CA GLU A 106 -17.41 7.80 -2.38
C GLU A 106 -16.16 7.04 -1.94
N ASP A 107 -15.95 5.84 -2.46
CA ASP A 107 -14.78 5.04 -2.13
C ASP A 107 -13.48 5.69 -2.65
N ILE A 108 -13.50 6.21 -3.89
CA ILE A 108 -12.37 6.98 -4.44
C ILE A 108 -12.16 8.28 -3.64
N ALA A 109 -13.22 8.94 -3.20
CA ALA A 109 -13.16 10.18 -2.42
C ALA A 109 -12.66 9.99 -0.99
N PHE A 110 -12.73 8.77 -0.45
CA PHE A 110 -12.54 8.47 0.98
C PHE A 110 -11.22 9.02 1.56
N ALA A 111 -10.11 8.89 0.83
CA ALA A 111 -8.83 9.42 1.28
C ALA A 111 -8.84 10.95 1.41
N MET A 112 -9.47 11.64 0.47
CA MET A 112 -9.60 13.10 0.46
C MET A 112 -10.56 13.60 1.54
N GLU A 113 -11.62 12.83 1.84
CA GLU A 113 -12.54 13.11 2.94
C GLU A 113 -11.81 13.05 4.29
N ASN A 114 -10.95 12.07 4.48
CA ASN A 114 -10.11 11.97 5.68
C ASN A 114 -9.13 13.15 5.85
N GLU A 115 -8.78 13.81 4.74
CA GLU A 115 -7.96 15.03 4.74
C GLU A 115 -8.81 16.32 4.83
N ALA A 116 -10.13 16.19 4.99
CA ALA A 116 -11.10 17.30 5.01
C ALA A 116 -11.04 18.18 3.73
N THR A 117 -10.74 17.58 2.59
CA THR A 117 -10.72 18.26 1.29
C THR A 117 -12.13 18.77 0.94
N PRO A 118 -12.31 20.03 0.52
CA PRO A 118 -13.61 20.55 0.13
C PRO A 118 -14.19 19.76 -1.05
N ARG A 119 -15.51 19.47 -1.01
CA ARG A 119 -16.19 18.69 -2.06
C ARG A 119 -15.95 19.21 -3.48
N ARG A 120 -15.92 20.55 -3.65
CA ARG A 120 -15.67 21.18 -4.96
C ARG A 120 -14.33 20.77 -5.57
N ASP A 121 -13.34 20.46 -4.70
CA ASP A 121 -11.98 20.10 -5.10
C ASP A 121 -11.83 18.58 -5.23
N MET A 122 -12.68 17.78 -4.53
CA MET A 122 -12.71 16.32 -4.64
C MET A 122 -13.33 15.83 -5.94
N VAL A 123 -14.46 16.40 -6.37
CA VAL A 123 -15.22 15.90 -7.53
C VAL A 123 -14.37 15.77 -8.79
N PRO A 124 -13.61 16.80 -9.23
CA PRO A 124 -12.75 16.69 -10.41
C PRO A 124 -11.69 15.59 -10.27
N VAL A 125 -11.12 15.42 -9.07
CA VAL A 125 -10.08 14.41 -8.80
C VAL A 125 -10.66 13.01 -8.86
N VAL A 126 -11.86 12.79 -8.31
CA VAL A 126 -12.57 11.51 -8.39
C VAL A 126 -12.85 11.13 -9.84
N GLU A 127 -13.33 12.07 -10.65
CA GLU A 127 -13.60 11.85 -12.08
C GLU A 127 -12.32 11.51 -12.85
N GLU A 128 -11.22 12.22 -12.60
CA GLU A 128 -9.92 11.97 -13.22
C GLU A 128 -9.36 10.58 -12.85
N HIS A 129 -9.42 10.21 -11.57
CA HIS A 129 -8.94 8.91 -11.12
C HIS A 129 -9.79 7.76 -11.70
N ALA A 130 -11.11 7.91 -11.68
CA ALA A 130 -12.01 6.94 -12.32
C ALA A 130 -11.73 6.78 -13.82
N ALA A 131 -11.49 7.88 -14.53
CA ALA A 131 -11.13 7.83 -15.95
C ALA A 131 -9.80 7.10 -16.19
N THR A 132 -8.82 7.31 -15.32
CA THR A 132 -7.49 6.67 -15.44
C THR A 132 -7.57 5.15 -15.38
N VAL A 133 -8.51 4.60 -14.61
CA VAL A 133 -8.71 3.15 -14.46
C VAL A 133 -9.91 2.62 -15.24
N GLY A 134 -10.55 3.44 -16.09
CA GLY A 134 -11.68 3.04 -16.94
C GLY A 134 -12.99 2.82 -16.16
N MET A 135 -13.17 3.51 -15.03
CA MET A 135 -14.33 3.35 -14.13
C MET A 135 -15.32 4.53 -14.18
N SER A 136 -15.19 5.46 -15.13
CA SER A 136 -16.04 6.66 -15.25
C SER A 136 -17.54 6.34 -15.27
N ASP A 137 -17.95 5.28 -15.98
CA ASP A 137 -19.36 4.88 -16.10
C ASP A 137 -19.90 4.19 -14.83
N PHE A 138 -19.03 3.87 -13.89
CA PHE A 138 -19.37 3.12 -12.66
C PHE A 138 -19.35 3.97 -11.39
N LEU A 139 -19.13 5.28 -11.47
CA LEU A 139 -19.02 6.17 -10.32
C LEU A 139 -20.20 6.07 -9.35
N GLY A 140 -21.42 5.89 -9.87
CA GLY A 140 -22.64 5.70 -9.08
C GLY A 140 -22.94 4.25 -8.68
N ALA A 141 -22.13 3.29 -9.11
CA ALA A 141 -22.37 1.88 -8.82
C ALA A 141 -21.98 1.53 -7.38
N VAL A 142 -22.68 0.53 -6.81
CA VAL A 142 -22.32 -0.06 -5.52
C VAL A 142 -21.07 -0.95 -5.73
N PRO A 143 -19.97 -0.76 -4.99
CA PRO A 143 -18.74 -1.51 -5.20
C PRO A 143 -18.90 -3.04 -5.18
N PHE A 144 -19.77 -3.56 -4.32
CA PHE A 144 -20.03 -5.01 -4.24
C PHE A 144 -20.61 -5.62 -5.52
N ASN A 145 -21.26 -4.83 -6.37
CA ASN A 145 -21.85 -5.29 -7.62
C ASN A 145 -20.85 -5.32 -8.79
N LEU A 146 -19.63 -4.89 -8.59
CA LEU A 146 -18.57 -4.89 -9.58
C LEU A 146 -17.91 -6.26 -9.74
N SER A 147 -17.35 -6.55 -10.91
CA SER A 147 -16.51 -7.73 -11.12
C SER A 147 -15.20 -7.64 -10.32
N GLY A 148 -14.55 -8.77 -10.06
CA GLY A 148 -13.29 -8.80 -9.29
C GLY A 148 -12.20 -7.89 -9.86
N GLY A 149 -12.04 -7.82 -11.19
CA GLY A 149 -11.08 -6.92 -11.82
C GLY A 149 -11.47 -5.43 -11.74
N GLN A 150 -12.77 -5.12 -11.71
CA GLN A 150 -13.24 -3.74 -11.51
C GLN A 150 -13.08 -3.27 -10.06
N LYS A 151 -13.06 -4.20 -9.10
CA LYS A 151 -12.85 -3.92 -7.68
C LYS A 151 -11.38 -3.62 -7.35
N GLN A 152 -10.42 -4.15 -8.10
CA GLN A 152 -8.99 -3.87 -8.00
C GLN A 152 -8.59 -2.58 -8.71
#